data_7bd25ccd97cd6dbdcff761a52b067cd7
#
_entry.id   7bd25ccd97cd6dbdcff761a52b067cd7
#
_cell.length_a   1.000
_cell.length_b   1.000
_cell.length_c   1.000
_cell.angle_alpha   90.00
_cell.angle_beta   90.00
_cell.angle_gamma   90.00
#
_symmetry.space_group_name_H-M   'P 1'
#
loop_
_entity.id
_entity.type
_entity.pdbx_description
1 polymer ?
#
loop_
_entity_poly.entity_id
_entity_poly.type
_entity_poly.pdbx_seq_one_letter_code
_entity_poly.pdbx_strand_id
1 'polypeptide(L)'
;MSALYMIVGTLVALGVLVTFHEFGHFWVARRCGVKVLRFSVGFGTPLVRWHDRHGTEFVVAAIPLGGYVKMLDEREAEVPAHLLEQSFNRKTVRQRIAIVAAGPIANFLLAILFFWVVALLGSQQVRPVIGSVAPESLAAQAGLEAGQELLAVDGEPVTGWNGVNLQLVRRLGESGTLEVRVQEKGSNVDSTHQVRLDGWLKGEDNPDPIASLGIRPWRPALPPVLAELDPKGPAQAAGLKLGDHLQSIDGIAVDDWQQVVDSVRARPGQRVQLKVLRDGEVLDVALELAVRGEGKARSGYMGAGVAGTEWPAEMLREVSYGPLEAVGQALSRTWTMSLLTLDSIKKMLLGELSVKNLSGPITIAKVAGASAQSGVGDFLNFLAYLSISLGVLNLLPIPVLDGGHLLFYLVEWVRGRPLSERVQAWGMQIGISLVVGVMLLALVNDLSRL
;
A
#
# COMPACT_ATOMS: atom_id res chain seq x y z
N MET A 1 -19.94 -10.39 -2.44
CA MET A 1 -19.17 -9.79 -3.55
C MET A 1 -17.74 -9.43 -3.16
N SER A 2 -17.47 -8.89 -1.97
CA SER A 2 -16.11 -8.52 -1.50
C SER A 2 -15.08 -9.66 -1.52
N ALA A 3 -15.46 -10.87 -1.10
CA ALA A 3 -14.55 -12.03 -1.11
C ALA A 3 -14.10 -12.43 -2.54
N LEU A 4 -14.98 -12.33 -3.52
CA LEU A 4 -14.64 -12.62 -4.91
C LEU A 4 -13.62 -11.62 -5.46
N TYR A 5 -13.83 -10.32 -5.23
CA TYR A 5 -12.88 -9.28 -5.62
C TYR A 5 -11.52 -9.46 -4.94
N MET A 6 -11.51 -9.85 -3.67
CA MET A 6 -10.28 -10.14 -2.93
C MET A 6 -9.51 -11.31 -3.55
N ILE A 7 -10.18 -12.43 -3.84
CA ILE A 7 -9.55 -13.61 -4.44
C ILE A 7 -9.06 -13.30 -5.84
N VAL A 8 -9.94 -12.78 -6.71
CA VAL A 8 -9.60 -12.49 -8.11
C VAL A 8 -8.55 -11.41 -8.22
N GLY A 9 -8.69 -10.31 -7.45
CA GLY A 9 -7.70 -9.23 -7.42
C GLY A 9 -6.32 -9.72 -6.99
N THR A 10 -6.25 -10.58 -5.96
CA THR A 10 -4.98 -11.16 -5.51
C THR A 10 -4.36 -12.07 -6.56
N LEU A 11 -5.15 -12.95 -7.17
CA LEU A 11 -4.68 -13.86 -8.22
C LEU A 11 -4.14 -13.11 -9.43
N VAL A 12 -4.86 -12.08 -9.87
CA VAL A 12 -4.42 -11.22 -10.98
C VAL A 12 -3.14 -10.47 -10.60
N ALA A 13 -3.09 -9.89 -9.40
CA ALA A 13 -1.91 -9.16 -8.93
C ALA A 13 -0.68 -10.05 -8.91
N LEU A 14 -0.74 -11.18 -8.22
CA LEU A 14 0.39 -12.11 -8.13
C LEU A 14 0.74 -12.69 -9.51
N GLY A 15 -0.26 -13.09 -10.29
CA GLY A 15 -0.05 -13.63 -11.64
C GLY A 15 0.70 -12.65 -12.55
N VAL A 16 0.28 -11.38 -12.58
CA VAL A 16 0.92 -10.36 -13.40
C VAL A 16 2.33 -10.07 -12.90
N LEU A 17 2.51 -9.76 -11.61
CA LEU A 17 3.80 -9.33 -11.05
C LEU A 17 4.86 -10.41 -11.16
N VAL A 18 4.51 -11.65 -10.82
CA VAL A 18 5.43 -12.78 -10.91
C VAL A 18 5.77 -13.11 -12.35
N THR A 19 4.78 -13.11 -13.24
CA THR A 19 5.03 -13.38 -14.67
C THR A 19 6.01 -12.39 -15.27
N PHE A 20 5.86 -11.10 -14.98
CA PHE A 20 6.78 -10.07 -15.49
C PHE A 20 8.17 -10.17 -14.86
N HIS A 21 8.25 -10.48 -13.58
CA HIS A 21 9.52 -10.73 -12.89
C HIS A 21 10.28 -11.88 -13.56
N GLU A 22 9.65 -13.05 -13.68
CA GLU A 22 10.24 -14.22 -14.31
C GLU A 22 10.55 -14.00 -15.79
N PHE A 23 9.70 -13.22 -16.47
CA PHE A 23 9.93 -12.84 -17.87
C PHE A 23 11.22 -12.01 -18.03
N GLY A 24 11.55 -11.16 -17.07
CA GLY A 24 12.83 -10.42 -17.04
C GLY A 24 14.02 -11.39 -17.10
N HIS A 25 14.08 -12.35 -16.18
CA HIS A 25 15.12 -13.40 -16.16
C HIS A 25 15.16 -14.20 -17.46
N PHE A 26 14.02 -14.68 -17.90
CA PHE A 26 13.85 -15.46 -19.11
C PHE A 26 14.37 -14.74 -20.36
N TRP A 27 13.97 -13.50 -20.54
CA TRP A 27 14.31 -12.73 -21.73
C TRP A 27 15.83 -12.46 -21.81
N VAL A 28 16.44 -12.04 -20.70
CA VAL A 28 17.87 -11.74 -20.64
C VAL A 28 18.72 -13.03 -20.70
N ALA A 29 18.28 -14.12 -20.06
CA ALA A 29 18.93 -15.43 -20.15
C ALA A 29 19.07 -15.89 -21.61
N ARG A 30 17.98 -15.79 -22.37
CA ARG A 30 17.99 -16.11 -23.80
C ARG A 30 18.92 -15.21 -24.62
N ARG A 31 18.92 -13.90 -24.32
CA ARG A 31 19.83 -12.95 -24.99
C ARG A 31 21.31 -13.24 -24.67
N CYS A 32 21.57 -13.77 -23.50
CA CYS A 32 22.92 -14.23 -23.10
C CYS A 32 23.26 -15.62 -23.61
N GLY A 33 22.39 -16.26 -24.41
CA GLY A 33 22.61 -17.60 -24.96
C GLY A 33 22.52 -18.72 -23.91
N VAL A 34 21.76 -18.52 -22.84
CA VAL A 34 21.42 -19.57 -21.87
C VAL A 34 20.21 -20.34 -22.38
N LYS A 35 20.29 -21.66 -22.34
CA LYS A 35 19.13 -22.52 -22.66
C LYS A 35 18.15 -22.51 -21.47
N VAL A 36 16.95 -21.98 -21.71
CA VAL A 36 15.86 -22.04 -20.74
C VAL A 36 15.08 -23.32 -20.97
N LEU A 37 14.99 -24.16 -19.94
CA LEU A 37 14.30 -25.45 -19.98
C LEU A 37 12.81 -25.28 -19.72
N ARG A 38 12.44 -24.45 -18.72
CA ARG A 38 11.05 -24.22 -18.35
C ARG A 38 10.83 -22.78 -17.87
N PHE A 39 9.70 -22.23 -18.24
CA PHE A 39 9.13 -21.01 -17.71
C PHE A 39 7.79 -21.35 -17.07
N SER A 40 7.66 -21.18 -15.75
CA SER A 40 6.45 -21.55 -15.03
C SER A 40 5.83 -20.36 -14.33
N VAL A 41 4.53 -20.15 -14.56
CA VAL A 41 3.69 -19.28 -13.75
C VAL A 41 2.94 -20.18 -12.76
N GLY A 42 3.27 -20.06 -11.49
CA GLY A 42 2.76 -20.93 -10.43
C GLY A 42 3.64 -22.16 -10.15
N PHE A 43 3.23 -22.88 -9.12
CA PHE A 43 3.87 -24.10 -8.64
C PHE A 43 2.90 -25.29 -8.66
N GLY A 44 3.45 -26.50 -8.56
CA GLY A 44 2.67 -27.74 -8.45
C GLY A 44 2.29 -28.34 -9.79
N THR A 45 1.11 -28.94 -9.85
CA THR A 45 0.65 -29.68 -11.05
C THR A 45 0.40 -28.73 -12.22
N PRO A 46 0.99 -28.99 -13.40
CA PRO A 46 0.71 -28.21 -14.61
C PRO A 46 -0.76 -28.34 -15.04
N LEU A 47 -1.45 -27.22 -15.15
CA LEU A 47 -2.80 -27.13 -15.73
C LEU A 47 -2.75 -27.02 -17.24
N VAL A 48 -1.82 -26.19 -17.75
CA VAL A 48 -1.57 -26.01 -19.17
C VAL A 48 -0.07 -26.04 -19.41
N ARG A 49 0.37 -26.70 -20.48
CA ARG A 49 1.76 -26.73 -20.90
C ARG A 49 1.90 -26.73 -22.42
N TRP A 50 2.89 -26.02 -22.91
CA TRP A 50 3.27 -26.00 -24.32
C TRP A 50 4.77 -25.76 -24.46
N HIS A 51 5.30 -26.01 -25.64
CA HIS A 51 6.71 -25.75 -25.95
C HIS A 51 6.81 -24.71 -27.05
N ASP A 52 7.80 -23.85 -26.93
CA ASP A 52 8.12 -22.95 -28.01
C ASP A 52 9.13 -23.60 -28.99
N ARG A 53 9.43 -22.87 -30.08
CA ARG A 53 10.36 -23.30 -31.12
C ARG A 53 11.82 -23.49 -30.65
N HIS A 54 12.19 -23.00 -29.46
CA HIS A 54 13.52 -23.14 -28.86
C HIS A 54 13.55 -24.28 -27.83
N GLY A 55 12.46 -25.01 -27.66
CA GLY A 55 12.34 -26.15 -26.75
C GLY A 55 12.14 -25.76 -25.28
N THR A 56 11.78 -24.50 -24.98
CA THR A 56 11.38 -24.14 -23.62
C THR A 56 9.96 -24.59 -23.36
N GLU A 57 9.75 -25.31 -22.28
CA GLU A 57 8.43 -25.66 -21.77
C GLU A 57 7.82 -24.50 -21.01
N PHE A 58 6.67 -23.98 -21.46
CA PHE A 58 5.86 -23.01 -20.75
C PHE A 58 4.78 -23.74 -19.96
N VAL A 59 4.63 -23.35 -18.68
CA VAL A 59 3.69 -24.00 -17.76
C VAL A 59 2.86 -22.95 -17.05
N VAL A 60 1.55 -23.18 -16.96
CA VAL A 60 0.66 -22.54 -16.00
C VAL A 60 0.29 -23.61 -14.98
N ALA A 61 0.69 -23.42 -13.73
CA ALA A 61 0.50 -24.40 -12.67
C ALA A 61 -0.65 -24.05 -11.74
N ALA A 62 -1.12 -25.05 -10.98
CA ALA A 62 -2.33 -24.98 -10.17
C ALA A 62 -2.23 -24.00 -8.97
N ILE A 63 -1.05 -23.74 -8.43
CA ILE A 63 -0.83 -22.87 -7.27
C ILE A 63 -0.22 -21.56 -7.77
N PRO A 64 -1.00 -20.49 -7.92
CA PRO A 64 -0.54 -19.21 -8.51
C PRO A 64 0.24 -18.32 -7.51
N LEU A 65 1.00 -18.94 -6.61
CA LEU A 65 1.78 -18.25 -5.56
C LEU A 65 3.25 -18.16 -5.95
N GLY A 66 3.56 -17.63 -7.13
CA GLY A 66 4.94 -17.47 -7.59
C GLY A 66 5.15 -17.97 -9.02
N GLY A 67 6.41 -18.15 -9.39
CA GLY A 67 6.85 -18.67 -10.68
C GLY A 67 8.33 -19.06 -10.61
N TYR A 68 8.86 -19.56 -11.71
CA TYR A 68 10.30 -19.80 -11.84
C TYR A 68 10.72 -19.96 -13.29
N VAL A 69 11.95 -19.57 -13.56
CA VAL A 69 12.64 -19.85 -14.81
C VAL A 69 13.70 -20.91 -14.57
N LYS A 70 13.52 -22.11 -15.09
CA LYS A 70 14.53 -23.17 -15.02
C LYS A 70 15.51 -23.02 -16.17
N MET A 71 16.72 -22.66 -15.86
CA MET A 71 17.83 -22.54 -16.79
C MET A 71 18.66 -23.83 -16.80
N LEU A 72 19.38 -24.09 -17.89
CA LEU A 72 20.32 -25.19 -17.94
C LEU A 72 21.52 -24.86 -17.05
N ASP A 73 21.84 -25.73 -16.08
CA ASP A 73 22.98 -25.56 -15.14
C ASP A 73 23.58 -26.92 -14.79
N GLU A 74 24.91 -27.04 -14.91
CA GLU A 74 25.65 -28.28 -14.63
C GLU A 74 25.60 -28.68 -13.15
N ARG A 75 25.29 -27.75 -12.26
CA ARG A 75 25.15 -28.00 -10.81
C ARG A 75 23.88 -28.73 -10.44
N GLU A 76 22.86 -28.68 -11.32
CA GLU A 76 21.57 -29.31 -11.09
C GLU A 76 21.39 -30.66 -11.75
N ALA A 77 22.04 -30.88 -12.93
CA ALA A 77 21.97 -32.12 -13.67
C ALA A 77 23.15 -32.27 -14.65
N GLU A 78 23.44 -33.52 -15.10
CA GLU A 78 24.39 -33.78 -16.17
C GLU A 78 23.93 -33.09 -17.46
N VAL A 79 24.85 -32.31 -18.06
CA VAL A 79 24.58 -31.55 -19.29
C VAL A 79 25.33 -32.20 -20.44
N PRO A 80 24.63 -32.53 -21.55
CA PRO A 80 25.30 -33.05 -22.77
C PRO A 80 26.40 -32.11 -23.27
N ALA A 81 27.50 -32.65 -23.75
CA ALA A 81 28.68 -31.88 -24.14
C ALA A 81 28.38 -30.75 -25.15
N HIS A 82 27.44 -30.96 -26.08
CA HIS A 82 27.05 -29.97 -27.09
C HIS A 82 26.20 -28.79 -26.54
N LEU A 83 25.71 -28.88 -25.28
CA LEU A 83 24.93 -27.84 -24.62
C LEU A 83 25.68 -27.12 -23.49
N LEU A 84 26.89 -27.53 -23.18
CA LEU A 84 27.68 -26.99 -22.07
C LEU A 84 27.84 -25.47 -22.13
N GLU A 85 28.08 -24.92 -23.33
CA GLU A 85 28.23 -23.46 -23.51
C GLU A 85 26.88 -22.70 -23.29
N GLN A 86 25.75 -23.39 -23.30
CA GLN A 86 24.44 -22.80 -23.03
C GLN A 86 24.05 -22.91 -21.55
N SER A 87 24.94 -23.46 -20.70
CA SER A 87 24.68 -23.54 -19.26
C SER A 87 24.92 -22.21 -18.58
N PHE A 88 24.04 -21.88 -17.63
CA PHE A 88 24.04 -20.63 -16.87
C PHE A 88 25.36 -20.44 -16.09
N ASN A 89 25.84 -21.49 -15.44
CA ASN A 89 27.07 -21.46 -14.63
C ASN A 89 28.34 -21.20 -15.47
N ARG A 90 28.33 -21.49 -16.76
CA ARG A 90 29.45 -21.22 -17.69
C ARG A 90 29.43 -19.80 -18.27
N LYS A 91 28.38 -19.04 -18.06
CA LYS A 91 28.31 -17.66 -18.53
C LYS A 91 29.28 -16.76 -17.74
N THR A 92 29.72 -15.70 -18.38
CA THR A 92 30.57 -14.70 -17.71
C THR A 92 29.84 -14.11 -16.51
N VAL A 93 30.56 -13.65 -15.51
CA VAL A 93 29.96 -13.03 -14.30
C VAL A 93 29.05 -11.89 -14.67
N ARG A 94 29.42 -11.06 -15.67
CA ARG A 94 28.59 -9.94 -16.16
C ARG A 94 27.26 -10.43 -16.72
N GLN A 95 27.25 -11.51 -17.49
CA GLN A 95 26.03 -12.12 -18.02
C GLN A 95 25.13 -12.66 -16.91
N ARG A 96 25.73 -13.35 -15.91
CA ARG A 96 24.96 -13.85 -14.76
C ARG A 96 24.38 -12.72 -13.92
N ILE A 97 25.10 -11.63 -13.69
CA ILE A 97 24.59 -10.42 -13.06
C ILE A 97 23.42 -9.85 -13.86
N ALA A 98 23.57 -9.69 -15.19
CA ALA A 98 22.51 -9.16 -16.04
C ALA A 98 21.24 -10.01 -16.00
N ILE A 99 21.38 -11.35 -16.02
CA ILE A 99 20.26 -12.29 -15.97
C ILE A 99 19.50 -12.15 -14.63
N VAL A 100 20.25 -12.14 -13.51
CA VAL A 100 19.61 -12.08 -12.19
C VAL A 100 19.03 -10.69 -11.89
N ALA A 101 19.67 -9.62 -12.31
CA ALA A 101 19.13 -8.27 -12.14
C ALA A 101 17.88 -8.02 -13.00
N ALA A 102 17.67 -8.80 -14.06
CA ALA A 102 16.60 -8.56 -15.02
C ALA A 102 15.19 -8.75 -14.42
N GLY A 103 15.00 -9.66 -13.45
CA GLY A 103 13.73 -9.85 -12.76
C GLY A 103 13.29 -8.59 -12.00
N PRO A 104 14.09 -8.12 -11.04
CA PRO A 104 13.79 -6.87 -10.34
C PRO A 104 13.64 -5.66 -11.27
N ILE A 105 14.48 -5.53 -12.31
CA ILE A 105 14.37 -4.47 -13.30
C ILE A 105 13.03 -4.55 -14.04
N ALA A 106 12.56 -5.74 -14.42
CA ALA A 106 11.27 -5.92 -15.07
C ALA A 106 10.12 -5.44 -14.17
N ASN A 107 10.21 -5.62 -12.86
CA ASN A 107 9.22 -5.09 -11.91
C ASN A 107 9.22 -3.56 -11.87
N PHE A 108 10.37 -2.90 -11.89
CA PHE A 108 10.40 -1.43 -11.97
C PHE A 108 9.83 -0.93 -13.31
N LEU A 109 10.14 -1.58 -14.42
CA LEU A 109 9.59 -1.24 -15.72
C LEU A 109 8.06 -1.41 -15.75
N LEU A 110 7.55 -2.47 -15.13
CA LEU A 110 6.12 -2.71 -14.99
C LEU A 110 5.44 -1.63 -14.13
N ALA A 111 6.06 -1.22 -13.02
CA ALA A 111 5.57 -0.13 -12.18
C ALA A 111 5.51 1.20 -12.95
N ILE A 112 6.55 1.52 -13.73
CA ILE A 112 6.57 2.70 -14.60
C ILE A 112 5.43 2.63 -15.61
N LEU A 113 5.20 1.48 -16.23
CA LEU A 113 4.11 1.28 -17.18
C LEU A 113 2.74 1.53 -16.52
N PHE A 114 2.52 0.97 -15.33
CA PHE A 114 1.24 1.16 -14.62
C PHE A 114 1.04 2.62 -14.20
N PHE A 115 2.04 3.28 -13.62
CA PHE A 115 1.93 4.68 -13.27
C PHE A 115 1.75 5.58 -14.50
N TRP A 116 2.38 5.25 -15.63
CA TRP A 116 2.18 5.95 -16.89
C TRP A 116 0.74 5.84 -17.38
N VAL A 117 0.17 4.63 -17.38
CA VAL A 117 -1.25 4.41 -17.74
C VAL A 117 -2.18 5.18 -16.80
N VAL A 118 -1.94 5.13 -15.48
CA VAL A 118 -2.74 5.87 -14.49
C VAL A 118 -2.64 7.39 -14.72
N ALA A 119 -1.46 7.90 -15.01
CA ALA A 119 -1.26 9.33 -15.29
C ALA A 119 -1.99 9.78 -16.56
N LEU A 120 -2.08 8.90 -17.58
CA LEU A 120 -2.85 9.16 -18.80
C LEU A 120 -4.37 9.09 -18.59
N LEU A 121 -4.84 8.14 -17.75
CA LEU A 121 -6.26 8.03 -17.42
C LEU A 121 -6.76 9.26 -16.66
N GLY A 122 -5.84 9.99 -16.02
CA GLY A 122 -6.18 11.04 -15.08
C GLY A 122 -6.78 10.50 -13.79
N SER A 123 -6.83 11.34 -12.79
CA SER A 123 -7.46 11.03 -11.52
C SER A 123 -8.16 12.25 -10.95
N GLN A 124 -9.33 12.05 -10.39
CA GLN A 124 -10.00 13.05 -9.61
C GLN A 124 -9.48 12.99 -8.18
N GLN A 125 -8.91 14.07 -7.69
CA GLN A 125 -8.35 14.17 -6.35
C GLN A 125 -9.12 15.20 -5.53
N VAL A 126 -9.31 14.89 -4.25
CA VAL A 126 -9.85 15.85 -3.30
C VAL A 126 -8.75 16.83 -2.91
N ARG A 127 -8.99 18.12 -3.08
CA ARG A 127 -8.05 19.18 -2.66
C ARG A 127 -7.73 19.03 -1.17
N PRO A 128 -6.45 19.16 -0.77
CA PRO A 128 -6.05 18.95 0.60
C PRO A 128 -6.32 20.19 1.47
N VAL A 129 -7.61 20.51 1.64
CA VAL A 129 -8.08 21.65 2.44
C VAL A 129 -8.27 21.21 3.89
N ILE A 130 -7.72 21.99 4.82
CA ILE A 130 -7.85 21.78 6.26
C ILE A 130 -9.30 22.06 6.68
N GLY A 131 -9.99 21.08 7.23
CA GLY A 131 -11.35 21.24 7.77
C GLY A 131 -11.35 21.81 9.18
N SER A 132 -10.48 21.29 10.03
CA SER A 132 -10.26 21.81 11.39
C SER A 132 -8.86 21.47 11.88
N VAL A 133 -8.39 22.29 12.83
CA VAL A 133 -7.12 22.08 13.56
C VAL A 133 -7.45 21.91 15.03
N ALA A 134 -6.95 20.83 15.64
CA ALA A 134 -7.14 20.58 17.05
C ALA A 134 -6.39 21.62 17.90
N PRO A 135 -7.02 22.16 18.97
CA PRO A 135 -6.35 23.08 19.88
C PRO A 135 -5.05 22.46 20.43
N GLU A 136 -4.02 23.28 20.65
CA GLU A 136 -2.73 22.90 21.22
C GLU A 136 -1.94 21.86 20.42
N SER A 137 -2.43 21.46 19.23
CA SER A 137 -1.75 20.51 18.34
C SER A 137 -0.51 21.10 17.67
N LEU A 138 0.30 20.23 17.05
CA LEU A 138 1.49 20.66 16.30
C LEU A 138 1.11 21.63 15.15
N ALA A 139 0.01 21.38 14.47
CA ALA A 139 -0.51 22.25 13.43
C ALA A 139 -0.96 23.61 13.99
N ALA A 140 -1.67 23.64 15.14
CA ALA A 140 -2.07 24.89 15.80
C ALA A 140 -0.86 25.72 16.25
N GLN A 141 0.15 25.07 16.83
CA GLN A 141 1.39 25.73 17.25
C GLN A 141 2.16 26.33 16.07
N ALA A 142 2.06 25.71 14.90
CA ALA A 142 2.66 26.21 13.66
C ALA A 142 1.83 27.32 12.99
N GLY A 143 0.63 27.64 13.49
CA GLY A 143 -0.26 28.65 12.91
C GLY A 143 -1.04 28.17 11.70
N LEU A 144 -1.23 26.86 11.54
CA LEU A 144 -2.12 26.32 10.51
C LEU A 144 -3.59 26.49 10.93
N GLU A 145 -4.45 26.85 9.99
CA GLU A 145 -5.86 27.19 10.24
C GLU A 145 -6.82 26.42 9.32
N ALA A 146 -8.09 26.35 9.75
CA ALA A 146 -9.16 25.76 8.95
C ALA A 146 -9.43 26.58 7.69
N GLY A 147 -9.61 25.90 6.56
CA GLY A 147 -9.87 26.50 5.25
C GLY A 147 -8.62 26.73 4.40
N GLN A 148 -7.41 26.61 4.97
CA GLN A 148 -6.16 26.62 4.19
C GLN A 148 -6.05 25.36 3.33
N GLU A 149 -5.52 25.49 2.10
CA GLU A 149 -5.16 24.36 1.23
C GLU A 149 -3.67 24.10 1.30
N LEU A 150 -3.26 22.86 1.55
CA LEU A 150 -1.85 22.47 1.50
C LEU A 150 -1.37 22.39 0.06
N LEU A 151 -0.31 23.14 -0.28
CA LEU A 151 0.29 23.18 -1.61
C LEU A 151 1.58 22.38 -1.72
N ALA A 152 2.38 22.33 -0.65
CA ALA A 152 3.60 21.56 -0.60
C ALA A 152 3.94 21.15 0.84
N VAL A 153 4.67 20.04 0.97
CA VAL A 153 5.23 19.54 2.23
C VAL A 153 6.72 19.26 2.00
N ASP A 154 7.60 19.85 2.80
CA ASP A 154 9.07 19.80 2.64
C ASP A 154 9.53 20.14 1.20
N GLY A 155 8.92 21.17 0.61
CA GLY A 155 9.21 21.65 -0.74
C GLY A 155 8.58 20.80 -1.86
N GLU A 156 8.07 19.60 -1.56
CA GLU A 156 7.44 18.73 -2.55
C GLU A 156 5.97 19.10 -2.78
N PRO A 157 5.56 19.45 -4.02
CA PRO A 157 4.19 19.82 -4.33
C PRO A 157 3.20 18.69 -4.05
N VAL A 158 2.04 19.04 -3.50
CA VAL A 158 0.94 18.08 -3.25
C VAL A 158 -0.34 18.55 -3.94
N THR A 159 -1.09 17.61 -4.53
CA THR A 159 -2.34 17.89 -5.25
C THR A 159 -3.58 17.36 -4.53
N GLY A 160 -3.38 16.50 -3.55
CA GLY A 160 -4.44 15.85 -2.77
C GLY A 160 -3.90 15.24 -1.49
N TRP A 161 -4.79 14.76 -0.64
CA TRP A 161 -4.46 14.18 0.67
C TRP A 161 -3.51 12.98 0.61
N ASN A 162 -3.56 12.18 -0.47
CA ASN A 162 -2.62 11.07 -0.66
C ASN A 162 -1.18 11.57 -0.81
N GLY A 163 -0.98 12.69 -1.53
CA GLY A 163 0.32 13.34 -1.65
C GLY A 163 0.82 13.87 -0.31
N VAL A 164 -0.04 14.56 0.45
CA VAL A 164 0.28 15.02 1.81
C VAL A 164 0.71 13.87 2.70
N ASN A 165 -0.12 12.83 2.78
CA ASN A 165 0.18 11.66 3.62
C ASN A 165 1.51 11.00 3.24
N LEU A 166 1.80 10.90 1.95
CA LEU A 166 3.04 10.33 1.45
C LEU A 166 4.28 11.09 1.96
N GLN A 167 4.26 12.43 1.90
CA GLN A 167 5.36 13.24 2.40
C GLN A 167 5.50 13.15 3.93
N LEU A 168 4.37 13.11 4.64
CA LEU A 168 4.36 12.95 6.09
C LEU A 168 4.91 11.59 6.53
N VAL A 169 4.58 10.50 5.82
CA VAL A 169 5.11 9.15 6.10
C VAL A 169 6.64 9.11 6.02
N ARG A 170 7.26 9.90 5.15
CA ARG A 170 8.73 9.99 5.06
C ARG A 170 9.36 10.56 6.33
N ARG A 171 8.63 11.33 7.12
CA ARG A 171 9.11 11.99 8.35
C ARG A 171 8.85 11.17 9.62
N LEU A 172 8.24 9.98 9.50
CA LEU A 172 7.99 9.12 10.67
C LEU A 172 9.30 8.75 11.38
N GLY A 173 9.29 8.84 12.70
CA GLY A 173 10.44 8.57 13.57
C GLY A 173 11.46 9.71 13.65
N GLU A 174 11.34 10.75 12.83
CA GLU A 174 12.31 11.82 12.73
C GLU A 174 12.05 12.98 13.70
N SER A 175 13.12 13.74 13.98
CA SER A 175 13.08 15.03 14.66
C SER A 175 13.54 16.13 13.70
N GLY A 176 13.08 17.36 13.92
CA GLY A 176 13.45 18.52 13.11
C GLY A 176 12.26 19.37 12.74
N THR A 177 12.35 20.08 11.62
CA THR A 177 11.30 20.99 11.14
C THR A 177 10.68 20.43 9.88
N LEU A 178 9.36 20.33 9.87
CA LEU A 178 8.53 20.02 8.70
C LEU A 178 8.05 21.35 8.12
N GLU A 179 8.37 21.62 6.87
CA GLU A 179 7.89 22.79 6.16
C GLU A 179 6.56 22.50 5.46
N VAL A 180 5.54 23.30 5.73
CA VAL A 180 4.21 23.19 5.11
C VAL A 180 3.87 24.49 4.43
N ARG A 181 3.74 24.47 3.10
CA ARG A 181 3.26 25.63 2.33
C ARG A 181 1.77 25.47 2.08
N VAL A 182 1.03 26.51 2.42
CA VAL A 182 -0.42 26.56 2.29
C VAL A 182 -0.87 27.78 1.48
N GLN A 183 -2.04 27.69 0.89
CA GLN A 183 -2.77 28.81 0.30
C GLN A 183 -3.84 29.25 1.28
N GLU A 184 -3.90 30.54 1.55
CA GLU A 184 -4.89 31.12 2.46
C GLU A 184 -6.31 31.04 1.88
N LYS A 185 -7.28 30.83 2.77
CA LYS A 185 -8.69 30.73 2.38
C LYS A 185 -9.15 31.98 1.62
N GLY A 186 -9.64 31.77 0.39
CA GLY A 186 -10.19 32.85 -0.45
C GLY A 186 -9.15 33.85 -0.97
N SER A 187 -7.86 33.53 -0.90
CA SER A 187 -6.74 34.33 -1.36
C SER A 187 -5.84 33.51 -2.28
N ASN A 188 -5.08 34.20 -3.14
CA ASN A 188 -4.01 33.58 -3.91
C ASN A 188 -2.62 33.81 -3.23
N VAL A 189 -2.61 34.12 -1.94
CA VAL A 189 -1.39 34.33 -1.18
C VAL A 189 -0.99 33.00 -0.55
N ASP A 190 0.23 32.60 -0.81
CA ASP A 190 0.86 31.42 -0.18
C ASP A 190 1.59 31.85 1.08
N SER A 191 1.46 31.06 2.13
CA SER A 191 2.27 31.19 3.36
C SER A 191 2.99 29.88 3.64
N THR A 192 4.13 29.98 4.35
CA THR A 192 4.94 28.83 4.74
C THR A 192 4.98 28.75 6.25
N HIS A 193 4.59 27.60 6.77
CA HIS A 193 4.55 27.29 8.19
C HIS A 193 5.59 26.23 8.53
N GLN A 194 6.17 26.33 9.73
CA GLN A 194 7.16 25.38 10.21
C GLN A 194 6.60 24.62 11.41
N VAL A 195 6.44 23.31 11.23
CA VAL A 195 5.97 22.39 12.26
C VAL A 195 7.18 21.70 12.89
N ARG A 196 7.35 21.85 14.21
CA ARG A 196 8.45 21.20 14.93
C ARG A 196 8.09 19.76 15.27
N LEU A 197 8.91 18.82 14.83
CA LEU A 197 8.79 17.40 15.10
C LEU A 197 9.86 16.97 16.11
N ASP A 198 9.52 16.06 17.02
CA ASP A 198 10.47 15.46 17.96
C ASP A 198 10.18 13.96 18.13
N GLY A 199 11.03 13.12 17.54
CA GLY A 199 10.83 11.67 17.49
C GLY A 199 9.41 11.27 17.00
N TRP A 200 8.91 12.03 16.04
CA TRP A 200 7.48 12.04 15.68
C TRP A 200 6.95 10.68 15.25
N LEU A 201 5.94 10.18 15.99
CA LEU A 201 5.32 8.86 15.80
C LEU A 201 6.31 7.68 15.81
N LYS A 202 7.45 7.85 16.51
CA LYS A 202 8.48 6.82 16.59
C LYS A 202 7.94 5.54 17.23
N GLY A 203 8.04 4.42 16.50
CA GLY A 203 7.64 3.11 17.00
C GLY A 203 6.13 2.91 17.17
N GLU A 204 5.29 3.85 16.74
CA GLU A 204 3.84 3.70 16.81
C GLU A 204 3.30 2.62 15.85
N ASP A 205 2.32 1.88 16.33
CA ASP A 205 1.60 0.87 15.55
C ASP A 205 0.49 1.57 14.76
N ASN A 206 0.48 1.44 13.43
CA ASN A 206 -0.49 2.05 12.52
C ASN A 206 -0.64 3.58 12.72
N PRO A 207 0.44 4.36 12.58
CA PRO A 207 0.39 5.79 12.77
C PRO A 207 -0.55 6.46 11.77
N ASP A 208 -1.29 7.48 12.22
CA ASP A 208 -2.02 8.41 11.37
C ASP A 208 -1.28 9.75 11.34
N PRO A 209 -0.44 10.01 10.33
CA PRO A 209 0.38 11.21 10.28
C PRO A 209 -0.45 12.50 10.24
N ILE A 210 -1.58 12.53 9.51
CA ILE A 210 -2.41 13.73 9.37
C ILE A 210 -3.10 14.05 10.69
N ALA A 211 -3.74 13.05 11.31
CA ALA A 211 -4.42 13.24 12.58
C ALA A 211 -3.44 13.58 13.73
N SER A 212 -2.22 13.04 13.70
CA SER A 212 -1.21 13.32 14.74
C SER A 212 -0.67 14.76 14.71
N LEU A 213 -0.71 15.44 13.56
CA LEU A 213 -0.48 16.87 13.48
C LEU A 213 -1.63 17.68 14.09
N GLY A 214 -2.78 17.05 14.33
CA GLY A 214 -4.02 17.70 14.75
C GLY A 214 -4.86 18.24 13.59
N ILE A 215 -4.57 17.80 12.37
CA ILE A 215 -5.30 18.22 11.18
C ILE A 215 -6.45 17.22 10.92
N ARG A 216 -7.65 17.76 10.69
CA ARG A 216 -8.75 17.00 10.10
C ARG A 216 -9.01 17.53 8.69
N PRO A 217 -8.97 16.68 7.67
CA PRO A 217 -9.35 17.04 6.31
C PRO A 217 -10.76 17.62 6.25
N TRP A 218 -10.94 18.64 5.41
CA TRP A 218 -12.27 19.15 5.12
C TRP A 218 -13.12 18.06 4.46
N ARG A 219 -14.36 17.98 4.86
CA ARG A 219 -15.37 17.08 4.29
C ARG A 219 -16.68 17.84 4.11
N PRO A 220 -17.49 17.51 3.10
CA PRO A 220 -18.84 18.01 3.03
C PRO A 220 -19.61 17.56 4.28
N ALA A 221 -20.47 18.44 4.81
CA ALA A 221 -21.35 18.07 5.91
C ALA A 221 -22.26 16.90 5.47
N LEU A 222 -22.32 15.88 6.29
CA LEU A 222 -23.18 14.72 6.08
C LEU A 222 -24.41 14.88 6.98
N PRO A 223 -25.59 15.21 6.41
CA PRO A 223 -26.81 15.27 7.21
C PRO A 223 -27.00 13.95 7.97
N PRO A 224 -27.36 13.98 9.26
CA PRO A 224 -27.54 12.78 10.07
C PRO A 224 -28.88 12.08 9.77
N VAL A 225 -29.12 11.77 8.47
CA VAL A 225 -30.29 11.04 7.97
C VAL A 225 -29.89 9.59 7.71
N LEU A 226 -30.54 8.67 8.39
CA LEU A 226 -30.20 7.24 8.33
C LEU A 226 -30.51 6.64 6.96
N ALA A 227 -29.48 6.10 6.29
CA ALA A 227 -29.59 5.40 5.01
C ALA A 227 -29.22 3.91 5.10
N GLU A 228 -28.53 3.53 6.17
CA GLU A 228 -28.15 2.15 6.43
C GLU A 228 -28.40 1.78 7.88
N LEU A 229 -28.91 0.55 8.11
CA LEU A 229 -29.09 -0.03 9.42
C LEU A 229 -28.54 -1.46 9.42
N ASP A 230 -27.70 -1.79 10.41
CA ASP A 230 -27.28 -3.15 10.67
C ASP A 230 -28.47 -3.96 11.24
N PRO A 231 -28.93 -5.03 10.55
CA PRO A 231 -30.07 -5.84 11.03
C PRO A 231 -29.89 -6.42 12.44
N LYS A 232 -28.64 -6.55 12.89
CA LYS A 232 -28.28 -7.03 14.23
C LYS A 232 -27.79 -5.91 15.14
N GLY A 233 -27.84 -4.67 14.67
CA GLY A 233 -27.32 -3.51 15.38
C GLY A 233 -28.30 -2.93 16.41
N PRO A 234 -27.78 -2.21 17.42
CA PRO A 234 -28.60 -1.54 18.43
C PRO A 234 -29.63 -0.58 17.87
N ALA A 235 -29.30 0.15 16.80
CA ALA A 235 -30.21 1.12 16.15
C ALA A 235 -31.50 0.44 15.65
N GLN A 236 -31.35 -0.69 14.96
CA GLN A 236 -32.51 -1.47 14.50
C GLN A 236 -33.33 -2.03 15.66
N ALA A 237 -32.66 -2.53 16.71
CA ALA A 237 -33.31 -3.06 17.90
C ALA A 237 -34.09 -1.98 18.67
N ALA A 238 -33.62 -0.73 18.66
CA ALA A 238 -34.30 0.41 19.25
C ALA A 238 -35.45 0.98 18.40
N GLY A 239 -35.72 0.41 17.22
CA GLY A 239 -36.82 0.83 16.34
C GLY A 239 -36.51 2.04 15.45
N LEU A 240 -35.22 2.37 15.24
CA LEU A 240 -34.80 3.34 14.23
C LEU A 240 -35.10 2.79 12.82
N LYS A 241 -35.42 3.68 11.89
CA LYS A 241 -35.79 3.36 10.52
C LYS A 241 -34.91 4.14 9.52
N LEU A 242 -34.85 3.65 8.29
CA LEU A 242 -34.27 4.40 7.18
C LEU A 242 -35.07 5.69 6.96
N GLY A 243 -34.38 6.78 6.71
CA GLY A 243 -34.99 8.11 6.57
C GLY A 243 -35.11 8.88 7.89
N ASP A 244 -34.86 8.28 9.03
CA ASP A 244 -34.84 9.00 10.32
C ASP A 244 -33.78 10.08 10.31
N HIS A 245 -34.12 11.30 10.69
CA HIS A 245 -33.18 12.40 10.84
C HIS A 245 -32.87 12.61 12.32
N LEU A 246 -31.65 12.32 12.75
CA LEU A 246 -31.20 12.53 14.12
C LEU A 246 -31.01 14.02 14.38
N GLN A 247 -31.71 14.57 15.38
CA GLN A 247 -31.67 15.99 15.74
C GLN A 247 -30.80 16.23 16.98
N SER A 248 -30.78 15.30 17.93
CA SER A 248 -29.92 15.42 19.11
C SER A 248 -29.62 14.09 19.74
N ILE A 249 -28.51 14.06 20.51
CA ILE A 249 -28.08 12.95 21.36
C ILE A 249 -27.91 13.48 22.78
N ASP A 250 -28.65 12.94 23.74
CA ASP A 250 -28.68 13.38 25.15
C ASP A 250 -28.92 14.91 25.29
N GLY A 251 -29.76 15.48 24.43
CA GLY A 251 -30.08 16.90 24.41
C GLY A 251 -29.07 17.79 23.69
N ILE A 252 -27.95 17.26 23.23
CA ILE A 252 -26.97 17.99 22.42
C ILE A 252 -27.40 17.88 20.94
N ALA A 253 -27.64 19.01 20.31
CA ALA A 253 -27.99 19.07 18.90
C ALA A 253 -26.90 18.54 18.01
N VAL A 254 -27.26 17.79 16.95
CA VAL A 254 -26.37 17.25 15.93
C VAL A 254 -26.84 17.64 14.54
N ASP A 255 -25.96 18.32 13.81
CA ASP A 255 -26.23 18.80 12.45
C ASP A 255 -25.39 18.06 11.40
N ASP A 256 -24.42 17.29 11.86
CA ASP A 256 -23.51 16.53 11.03
C ASP A 256 -23.31 15.10 11.56
N TRP A 257 -23.25 14.12 10.66
CA TRP A 257 -23.05 12.72 11.02
C TRP A 257 -21.76 12.45 11.80
N GLN A 258 -20.71 13.23 11.57
CA GLN A 258 -19.47 13.06 12.32
C GLN A 258 -19.66 13.35 13.81
N GLN A 259 -20.47 14.33 14.16
CA GLN A 259 -20.82 14.62 15.57
C GLN A 259 -21.53 13.41 16.20
N VAL A 260 -22.42 12.75 15.44
CA VAL A 260 -23.07 11.51 15.88
C VAL A 260 -22.04 10.41 16.11
N VAL A 261 -21.13 10.21 15.15
CA VAL A 261 -20.07 9.19 15.24
C VAL A 261 -19.16 9.45 16.44
N ASP A 262 -18.69 10.68 16.64
CA ASP A 262 -17.81 11.03 17.76
C ASP A 262 -18.52 10.84 19.10
N SER A 263 -19.79 11.24 19.19
CA SER A 263 -20.62 11.06 20.37
C SER A 263 -20.85 9.60 20.72
N VAL A 264 -21.15 8.76 19.73
CA VAL A 264 -21.37 7.32 19.88
C VAL A 264 -20.09 6.61 20.28
N ARG A 265 -18.97 6.88 19.60
CA ARG A 265 -17.67 6.24 19.88
C ARG A 265 -17.18 6.49 21.28
N ALA A 266 -17.40 7.68 21.82
CA ALA A 266 -16.98 8.06 23.16
C ALA A 266 -17.74 7.34 24.29
N ARG A 267 -18.85 6.63 23.99
CA ARG A 267 -19.81 6.10 24.97
C ARG A 267 -20.06 4.60 24.82
N PRO A 268 -19.03 3.72 24.87
CA PRO A 268 -19.22 2.28 24.71
C PRO A 268 -20.10 1.67 25.82
N GLY A 269 -21.15 0.96 25.43
CA GLY A 269 -22.06 0.28 26.35
C GLY A 269 -22.98 1.22 27.16
N GLN A 270 -23.07 2.51 26.80
CA GLN A 270 -23.94 3.45 27.49
C GLN A 270 -25.30 3.54 26.80
N ARG A 271 -26.30 3.88 27.59
CA ARG A 271 -27.63 4.19 27.10
C ARG A 271 -27.68 5.68 26.75
N VAL A 272 -28.14 6.02 25.55
CA VAL A 272 -28.28 7.38 25.05
C VAL A 272 -29.73 7.65 24.63
N GLN A 273 -30.14 8.90 24.72
CA GLN A 273 -31.44 9.38 24.26
C GLN A 273 -31.26 10.12 22.95
N LEU A 274 -31.97 9.64 21.92
CA LEU A 274 -31.97 10.26 20.60
C LEU A 274 -33.29 11.00 20.38
N LYS A 275 -33.20 12.22 19.88
CA LYS A 275 -34.35 12.87 19.24
C LYS A 275 -34.27 12.69 17.74
N VAL A 276 -35.32 12.14 17.17
CA VAL A 276 -35.39 11.72 15.78
C VAL A 276 -36.58 12.35 15.13
N LEU A 277 -36.41 13.02 14.00
CA LEU A 277 -37.51 13.49 13.15
C LEU A 277 -37.83 12.39 12.14
N ARG A 278 -39.06 11.87 12.21
CA ARG A 278 -39.62 10.84 11.31
C ARG A 278 -40.95 11.32 10.80
N ASP A 279 -41.13 11.39 9.49
CA ASP A 279 -42.41 11.79 8.82
C ASP A 279 -43.01 13.11 9.36
N GLY A 280 -42.16 14.05 9.82
CA GLY A 280 -42.53 15.32 10.38
C GLY A 280 -42.82 15.30 11.90
N GLU A 281 -42.76 14.16 12.56
CA GLU A 281 -42.91 14.02 14.01
C GLU A 281 -41.59 13.81 14.72
N VAL A 282 -41.41 14.43 15.88
CA VAL A 282 -40.23 14.27 16.72
C VAL A 282 -40.49 13.15 17.70
N LEU A 283 -39.63 12.13 17.64
CA LEU A 283 -39.70 10.93 18.49
C LEU A 283 -38.48 10.88 19.42
N ASP A 284 -38.73 10.50 20.67
CA ASP A 284 -37.64 10.19 21.61
C ASP A 284 -37.35 8.67 21.59
N VAL A 285 -36.16 8.31 21.21
CA VAL A 285 -35.70 6.90 21.10
C VAL A 285 -34.57 6.65 22.06
N ALA A 286 -34.75 5.71 22.97
CA ALA A 286 -33.71 5.26 23.88
C ALA A 286 -32.92 4.12 23.21
N LEU A 287 -31.59 4.24 23.17
CA LEU A 287 -30.70 3.31 22.53
C LEU A 287 -29.55 2.91 23.47
N GLU A 288 -29.30 1.63 23.62
CA GLU A 288 -28.12 1.13 24.31
C GLU A 288 -27.03 0.83 23.28
N LEU A 289 -25.90 1.54 23.37
CA LEU A 289 -24.78 1.41 22.43
C LEU A 289 -24.05 0.08 22.66
N ALA A 290 -23.79 -0.66 21.61
CA ALA A 290 -22.91 -1.82 21.69
C ALA A 290 -21.44 -1.41 21.88
N VAL A 291 -20.61 -2.36 22.31
CA VAL A 291 -19.16 -2.18 22.46
C VAL A 291 -18.45 -2.87 21.30
N ARG A 292 -17.58 -2.15 20.60
CA ARG A 292 -16.63 -2.73 19.64
C ARG A 292 -15.20 -2.52 20.13
N GLY A 293 -14.33 -3.51 19.86
CA GLY A 293 -12.93 -3.49 20.25
C GLY A 293 -12.69 -3.82 21.72
N GLU A 294 -11.43 -4.01 22.07
CA GLU A 294 -10.97 -4.35 23.43
C GLU A 294 -9.92 -3.34 23.92
N GLY A 295 -9.78 -3.24 25.24
CA GLY A 295 -8.79 -2.37 25.87
C GLY A 295 -8.89 -0.90 25.44
N LYS A 296 -7.82 -0.32 24.96
CA LYS A 296 -7.75 1.09 24.50
C LYS A 296 -8.52 1.34 23.20
N ALA A 297 -8.81 0.30 22.41
CA ALA A 297 -9.57 0.38 21.17
C ALA A 297 -11.09 0.25 21.38
N ARG A 298 -11.56 0.18 22.64
CA ARG A 298 -12.97 0.05 22.99
C ARG A 298 -13.74 1.30 22.57
N SER A 299 -14.75 1.15 21.74
CA SER A 299 -15.60 2.23 21.23
C SER A 299 -17.06 1.83 21.18
N GLY A 300 -17.95 2.83 21.30
CA GLY A 300 -19.37 2.62 21.13
C GLY A 300 -19.76 2.34 19.68
N TYR A 301 -20.85 1.59 19.49
CA TYR A 301 -21.37 1.24 18.17
C TYR A 301 -22.89 1.27 18.18
N MET A 302 -23.48 1.91 17.19
CA MET A 302 -24.92 2.09 17.04
C MET A 302 -25.52 1.16 15.98
N GLY A 303 -24.76 0.81 14.95
CA GLY A 303 -25.26 -0.02 13.83
C GLY A 303 -26.10 0.75 12.83
N ALA A 304 -25.76 2.02 12.58
CA ALA A 304 -26.40 2.85 11.59
C ALA A 304 -25.38 3.60 10.74
N GLY A 305 -25.80 3.99 9.53
CA GLY A 305 -25.02 4.78 8.58
C GLY A 305 -25.89 5.77 7.84
N VAL A 306 -25.25 6.74 7.20
CA VAL A 306 -25.90 7.76 6.34
C VAL A 306 -25.46 7.57 4.89
N ALA A 307 -26.26 8.11 3.96
CA ALA A 307 -25.85 8.15 2.56
C ALA A 307 -24.64 9.04 2.38
N GLY A 308 -23.74 8.64 1.49
CA GLY A 308 -22.63 9.50 1.08
C GLY A 308 -23.16 10.78 0.41
N THR A 309 -22.44 11.88 0.60
CA THR A 309 -22.69 13.14 -0.11
C THR A 309 -21.68 13.29 -1.23
N GLU A 310 -22.13 13.80 -2.37
CA GLU A 310 -21.24 14.16 -3.46
C GLU A 310 -20.30 15.30 -3.04
N TRP A 311 -19.04 15.19 -3.45
CA TRP A 311 -18.06 16.23 -3.20
C TRP A 311 -18.38 17.47 -4.06
N PRO A 312 -18.36 18.69 -3.49
CA PRO A 312 -18.48 19.90 -4.30
C PRO A 312 -17.43 19.95 -5.38
N ALA A 313 -17.81 20.35 -6.59
CA ALA A 313 -16.89 20.38 -7.73
C ALA A 313 -15.64 21.24 -7.48
N GLU A 314 -15.75 22.31 -6.69
CA GLU A 314 -14.65 23.16 -6.26
C GLU A 314 -13.62 22.47 -5.37
N MET A 315 -14.00 21.39 -4.69
CA MET A 315 -13.12 20.57 -3.83
C MET A 315 -12.49 19.42 -4.59
N LEU A 316 -12.85 19.25 -5.85
CA LEU A 316 -12.28 18.22 -6.72
C LEU A 316 -11.31 18.87 -7.71
N ARG A 317 -10.17 18.24 -7.89
CA ARG A 317 -9.15 18.61 -8.88
C ARG A 317 -8.94 17.43 -9.82
N GLU A 318 -9.14 17.66 -11.11
CA GLU A 318 -8.73 16.71 -12.13
C GLU A 318 -7.24 16.87 -12.36
N VAL A 319 -6.52 15.78 -12.20
CA VAL A 319 -5.08 15.69 -12.45
C VAL A 319 -4.89 14.75 -13.63
N SER A 320 -4.56 15.29 -14.78
CA SER A 320 -4.22 14.53 -15.99
C SER A 320 -2.94 15.09 -16.60
N TYR A 321 -2.17 14.24 -17.23
CA TYR A 321 -0.88 14.60 -17.82
C TYR A 321 -0.87 14.26 -19.31
N GLY A 322 -0.20 15.08 -20.10
CA GLY A 322 0.09 14.74 -21.49
C GLY A 322 0.99 13.49 -21.60
N PRO A 323 1.00 12.77 -22.74
CA PRO A 323 1.70 11.48 -22.85
C PRO A 323 3.18 11.50 -22.45
N LEU A 324 3.91 12.57 -22.79
CA LEU A 324 5.33 12.73 -22.44
C LEU A 324 5.53 13.13 -20.97
N GLU A 325 4.68 14.02 -20.48
CA GLU A 325 4.70 14.45 -19.08
C GLU A 325 4.36 13.28 -18.16
N ALA A 326 3.38 12.44 -18.55
CA ALA A 326 3.00 11.22 -17.84
C ALA A 326 4.19 10.24 -17.66
N VAL A 327 5.11 10.15 -18.66
CA VAL A 327 6.34 9.34 -18.50
C VAL A 327 7.23 9.92 -17.40
N GLY A 328 7.45 11.25 -17.41
CA GLY A 328 8.22 11.91 -16.35
C GLY A 328 7.65 11.68 -14.97
N GLN A 329 6.32 11.81 -14.83
CA GLN A 329 5.59 11.54 -13.58
C GLN A 329 5.72 10.06 -13.15
N ALA A 330 5.59 9.12 -14.07
CA ALA A 330 5.73 7.68 -13.76
C ALA A 330 7.14 7.33 -13.27
N LEU A 331 8.17 7.88 -13.92
CA LEU A 331 9.57 7.71 -13.51
C LEU A 331 9.83 8.30 -12.11
N SER A 332 9.43 9.56 -11.91
CA SER A 332 9.58 10.27 -10.64
C SER A 332 8.86 9.52 -9.50
N ARG A 333 7.63 9.10 -9.74
CA ARG A 333 6.83 8.36 -8.75
C ARG A 333 7.44 7.00 -8.42
N THR A 334 7.93 6.27 -9.43
CA THR A 334 8.61 4.98 -9.22
C THR A 334 9.88 5.18 -8.39
N TRP A 335 10.68 6.19 -8.70
CA TRP A 335 11.88 6.53 -7.94
C TRP A 335 11.57 6.89 -6.49
N THR A 336 10.63 7.81 -6.28
CA THR A 336 10.20 8.26 -4.93
C THR A 336 9.69 7.09 -4.09
N MET A 337 8.86 6.21 -4.68
CA MET A 337 8.33 5.05 -3.98
C MET A 337 9.42 4.01 -3.67
N SER A 338 10.40 3.85 -4.55
CA SER A 338 11.54 2.95 -4.30
C SER A 338 12.39 3.45 -3.14
N LEU A 339 12.68 4.75 -3.09
CA LEU A 339 13.41 5.36 -1.97
C LEU A 339 12.62 5.27 -0.67
N LEU A 340 11.31 5.53 -0.70
CA LEU A 340 10.44 5.40 0.47
C LEU A 340 10.43 3.96 1.01
N THR A 341 10.38 2.96 0.12
CA THR A 341 10.42 1.56 0.52
C THR A 341 11.75 1.22 1.22
N LEU A 342 12.89 1.67 0.66
CA LEU A 342 14.21 1.48 1.26
C LEU A 342 14.33 2.20 2.61
N ASP A 343 13.85 3.44 2.70
CA ASP A 343 13.87 4.22 3.94
C ASP A 343 12.99 3.57 5.02
N SER A 344 11.81 3.09 4.66
CA SER A 344 10.92 2.35 5.58
C SER A 344 11.59 1.09 6.12
N ILE A 345 12.29 0.32 5.28
CA ILE A 345 13.06 -0.86 5.72
C ILE A 345 14.17 -0.45 6.67
N LYS A 346 14.92 0.61 6.33
CA LYS A 346 15.98 1.16 7.20
C LYS A 346 15.42 1.59 8.55
N LYS A 347 14.31 2.36 8.57
CA LYS A 347 13.66 2.83 9.79
C LYS A 347 13.11 1.68 10.66
N MET A 348 12.61 0.61 10.04
CA MET A 348 12.23 -0.61 10.76
C MET A 348 13.43 -1.30 11.41
N LEU A 349 14.57 -1.39 10.71
CA LEU A 349 15.80 -1.98 11.25
C LEU A 349 16.39 -1.15 12.40
N LEU A 350 16.21 0.18 12.36
CA LEU A 350 16.66 1.09 13.42
C LEU A 350 15.65 1.21 14.59
N GLY A 351 14.47 0.58 14.49
CA GLY A 351 13.42 0.67 15.50
C GLY A 351 12.71 2.02 15.55
N GLU A 352 12.81 2.82 14.48
CA GLU A 352 12.09 4.08 14.31
C GLU A 352 10.66 3.87 13.82
N LEU A 353 10.44 2.79 13.01
CA LEU A 353 9.13 2.30 12.60
C LEU A 353 8.85 0.95 13.26
N SER A 354 7.63 0.77 13.75
CA SER A 354 7.20 -0.51 14.30
C SER A 354 7.15 -1.59 13.21
N VAL A 355 7.72 -2.75 13.49
CA VAL A 355 7.62 -3.94 12.63
C VAL A 355 6.17 -4.45 12.49
N LYS A 356 5.28 -4.04 13.39
CA LYS A 356 3.86 -4.31 13.28
C LYS A 356 3.19 -3.60 12.09
N ASN A 357 3.85 -2.58 11.52
CA ASN A 357 3.37 -1.92 10.30
C ASN A 357 3.63 -2.76 9.03
N LEU A 358 4.36 -3.88 9.15
CA LEU A 358 4.56 -4.80 8.05
C LEU A 358 3.25 -5.53 7.72
N SER A 359 2.81 -5.38 6.48
CA SER A 359 1.60 -6.04 5.97
C SER A 359 1.92 -7.48 5.54
N GLY A 360 1.08 -8.40 5.95
CA GLY A 360 1.16 -9.78 5.52
C GLY A 360 0.23 -10.10 4.33
N PRO A 361 0.18 -11.38 3.93
CA PRO A 361 -0.57 -11.80 2.74
C PRO A 361 -2.08 -11.54 2.83
N ILE A 362 -2.66 -11.57 4.04
CA ILE A 362 -4.10 -11.30 4.25
C ILE A 362 -4.40 -9.82 4.01
N THR A 363 -3.58 -8.92 4.57
CA THR A 363 -3.71 -7.47 4.34
C THR A 363 -3.53 -7.14 2.86
N ILE A 364 -2.51 -7.72 2.19
CA ILE A 364 -2.29 -7.53 0.75
C ILE A 364 -3.53 -7.95 -0.05
N ALA A 365 -4.13 -9.10 0.28
CA ALA A 365 -5.33 -9.58 -0.38
C ALA A 365 -6.55 -8.68 -0.13
N LYS A 366 -6.73 -8.16 1.09
CA LYS A 366 -7.78 -7.18 1.41
C LYS A 366 -7.62 -5.90 0.57
N VAL A 367 -6.40 -5.37 0.49
CA VAL A 367 -6.10 -4.15 -0.30
C VAL A 367 -6.27 -4.40 -1.79
N ALA A 368 -5.85 -5.57 -2.31
CA ALA A 368 -6.08 -5.96 -3.71
C ALA A 368 -7.57 -5.96 -4.06
N GLY A 369 -8.39 -6.56 -3.18
CA GLY A 369 -9.84 -6.59 -3.36
C GLY A 369 -10.49 -5.21 -3.31
N ALA A 370 -10.11 -4.39 -2.34
CA ALA A 370 -10.60 -3.03 -2.19
C ALA A 370 -10.22 -2.16 -3.40
N SER A 371 -8.95 -2.20 -3.83
CA SER A 371 -8.47 -1.46 -5.00
C SER A 371 -9.18 -1.89 -6.29
N ALA A 372 -9.45 -3.20 -6.45
CA ALA A 372 -10.20 -3.71 -7.60
C ALA A 372 -11.68 -3.25 -7.60
N GLN A 373 -12.28 -3.06 -6.43
CA GLN A 373 -13.64 -2.50 -6.29
C GLN A 373 -13.67 -0.99 -6.57
N SER A 374 -12.63 -0.26 -6.19
CA SER A 374 -12.53 1.20 -6.38
C SER A 374 -12.33 1.60 -7.85
N GLY A 375 -11.89 0.67 -8.70
CA GLY A 375 -11.74 0.89 -10.13
C GLY A 375 -10.37 0.55 -10.69
N VAL A 376 -10.27 0.61 -12.02
CA VAL A 376 -9.05 0.19 -12.75
C VAL A 376 -7.84 1.06 -12.36
N GLY A 377 -8.01 2.37 -12.20
CA GLY A 377 -6.93 3.29 -11.84
C GLY A 377 -6.32 2.95 -10.48
N ASP A 378 -7.16 2.70 -9.46
CA ASP A 378 -6.72 2.33 -8.12
C ASP A 378 -6.05 0.95 -8.09
N PHE A 379 -6.58 0.01 -8.87
CA PHE A 379 -5.98 -1.32 -8.98
C PHE A 379 -4.61 -1.27 -9.67
N LEU A 380 -4.45 -0.48 -10.75
CA LEU A 380 -3.15 -0.27 -11.40
C LEU A 380 -2.15 0.45 -10.47
N ASN A 381 -2.59 1.43 -9.68
CA ASN A 381 -1.76 2.05 -8.65
C ASN A 381 -1.28 1.01 -7.62
N PHE A 382 -2.19 0.17 -7.12
CA PHE A 382 -1.84 -0.91 -6.19
C PHE A 382 -0.81 -1.87 -6.80
N LEU A 383 -1.02 -2.30 -8.06
CA LEU A 383 -0.06 -3.16 -8.77
C LEU A 383 1.31 -2.51 -8.93
N ALA A 384 1.35 -1.20 -9.23
CA ALA A 384 2.61 -0.46 -9.33
C ALA A 384 3.37 -0.44 -8.00
N TYR A 385 2.70 -0.14 -6.89
CA TYR A 385 3.32 -0.16 -5.56
C TYR A 385 3.82 -1.55 -5.17
N LEU A 386 3.02 -2.57 -5.41
CA LEU A 386 3.41 -3.96 -5.11
C LEU A 386 4.59 -4.41 -5.98
N SER A 387 4.62 -3.98 -7.26
CA SER A 387 5.72 -4.25 -8.19
C SER A 387 7.03 -3.60 -7.74
N ILE A 388 6.98 -2.34 -7.26
CA ILE A 388 8.15 -1.66 -6.70
C ILE A 388 8.63 -2.39 -5.45
N SER A 389 7.72 -2.72 -4.54
CA SER A 389 8.06 -3.44 -3.31
C SER A 389 8.75 -4.77 -3.61
N LEU A 390 8.21 -5.54 -4.57
CA LEU A 390 8.82 -6.80 -5.01
C LEU A 390 10.19 -6.58 -5.64
N GLY A 391 10.35 -5.56 -6.49
CA GLY A 391 11.62 -5.20 -7.10
C GLY A 391 12.68 -4.79 -6.07
N VAL A 392 12.30 -3.93 -5.11
CA VAL A 392 13.20 -3.48 -4.03
C VAL A 392 13.59 -4.64 -3.12
N LEU A 393 12.61 -5.44 -2.65
CA LEU A 393 12.87 -6.58 -1.77
C LEU A 393 13.78 -7.60 -2.44
N ASN A 394 13.55 -7.91 -3.73
CA ASN A 394 14.39 -8.83 -4.48
C ASN A 394 15.81 -8.28 -4.73
N LEU A 395 16.04 -6.97 -4.67
CA LEU A 395 17.40 -6.39 -4.76
C LEU A 395 18.13 -6.32 -3.40
N LEU A 396 17.46 -6.59 -2.28
CA LEU A 396 18.14 -6.64 -0.99
C LEU A 396 19.18 -7.76 -0.98
N PRO A 397 20.34 -7.59 -0.32
CA PRO A 397 21.43 -8.56 -0.28
C PRO A 397 21.10 -9.75 0.64
N ILE A 398 19.91 -10.35 0.45
CA ILE A 398 19.42 -11.50 1.22
C ILE A 398 19.61 -12.74 0.34
N PRO A 399 20.53 -13.66 0.70
CA PRO A 399 20.69 -14.93 -0.02
C PRO A 399 19.35 -15.69 -0.03
N VAL A 400 18.90 -16.16 -1.17
CA VAL A 400 17.56 -16.68 -1.52
C VAL A 400 16.83 -15.74 -2.47
N LEU A 401 17.03 -14.43 -2.35
CA LEU A 401 16.50 -13.43 -3.28
C LEU A 401 17.56 -13.12 -4.35
N ASP A 402 17.13 -12.49 -5.44
CA ASP A 402 18.04 -12.13 -6.54
C ASP A 402 19.22 -11.28 -6.07
N GLY A 403 18.96 -10.33 -5.16
CA GLY A 403 19.97 -9.44 -4.59
C GLY A 403 21.08 -10.19 -3.85
N GLY A 404 20.77 -11.33 -3.23
CA GLY A 404 21.77 -12.18 -2.62
C GLY A 404 22.66 -12.88 -3.66
N HIS A 405 22.07 -13.37 -4.76
CA HIS A 405 22.84 -13.91 -5.87
C HIS A 405 23.67 -12.81 -6.56
N LEU A 406 23.12 -11.63 -6.73
CA LEU A 406 23.85 -10.46 -7.25
C LEU A 406 25.05 -10.13 -6.37
N LEU A 407 24.89 -10.14 -5.04
CA LEU A 407 26.00 -9.93 -4.11
C LEU A 407 27.09 -10.99 -4.30
N PHE A 408 26.74 -12.27 -4.42
CA PHE A 408 27.71 -13.34 -4.66
C PHE A 408 28.46 -13.13 -5.98
N TYR A 409 27.78 -12.74 -7.05
CA TYR A 409 28.43 -12.47 -8.34
C TYR A 409 29.25 -11.17 -8.32
N LEU A 410 28.86 -10.15 -7.59
CA LEU A 410 29.66 -8.94 -7.40
C LEU A 410 30.98 -9.26 -6.67
N VAL A 411 30.92 -10.07 -5.61
CA VAL A 411 32.13 -10.53 -4.89
C VAL A 411 32.99 -11.37 -5.80
N GLU A 412 32.42 -12.28 -6.59
CA GLU A 412 33.16 -13.07 -7.58
C GLU A 412 33.85 -12.17 -8.62
N TRP A 413 33.14 -11.15 -9.12
CA TRP A 413 33.69 -10.20 -10.10
C TRP A 413 34.89 -9.42 -9.56
N VAL A 414 34.82 -8.96 -8.31
CA VAL A 414 35.93 -8.22 -7.67
C VAL A 414 37.10 -9.16 -7.34
N ARG A 415 36.86 -10.39 -6.87
CA ARG A 415 37.89 -11.34 -6.44
C ARG A 415 38.47 -12.17 -7.59
N GLY A 416 37.83 -12.18 -8.76
CA GLY A 416 38.18 -13.02 -9.89
C GLY A 416 37.93 -14.52 -9.70
N ARG A 417 37.30 -14.93 -8.59
CA ARG A 417 36.97 -16.33 -8.29
C ARG A 417 35.65 -16.42 -7.50
N PRO A 418 34.85 -17.48 -7.72
CA PRO A 418 33.58 -17.66 -7.03
C PRO A 418 33.78 -17.86 -5.52
N LEU A 419 32.72 -17.55 -4.74
CA LEU A 419 32.68 -17.94 -3.34
C LEU A 419 32.60 -19.45 -3.19
N SER A 420 33.20 -19.96 -2.10
CA SER A 420 33.11 -21.39 -1.83
C SER A 420 31.68 -21.84 -1.59
N GLU A 421 31.34 -23.08 -1.97
CA GLU A 421 30.01 -23.66 -1.78
C GLU A 421 29.55 -23.60 -0.33
N ARG A 422 30.46 -23.78 0.63
CA ARG A 422 30.14 -23.66 2.06
C ARG A 422 29.65 -22.28 2.43
N VAL A 423 30.30 -21.23 1.94
CA VAL A 423 29.85 -19.81 2.22
C VAL A 423 28.50 -19.53 1.57
N GLN A 424 28.30 -20.01 0.34
CA GLN A 424 26.99 -19.88 -0.33
C GLN A 424 25.92 -20.64 0.42
N ALA A 425 26.15 -21.88 0.86
CA ALA A 425 25.20 -22.68 1.62
C ALA A 425 24.82 -22.02 2.97
N TRP A 426 25.82 -21.52 3.71
CA TRP A 426 25.59 -20.78 4.95
C TRP A 426 24.77 -19.51 4.71
N GLY A 427 25.10 -18.75 3.66
CA GLY A 427 24.32 -17.60 3.27
C GLY A 427 22.86 -17.95 2.98
N MET A 428 22.64 -19.01 2.19
CA MET A 428 21.28 -19.49 1.85
C MET A 428 20.49 -19.89 3.10
N GLN A 429 21.08 -20.60 4.07
CA GLN A 429 20.40 -20.96 5.31
C GLN A 429 19.98 -19.73 6.13
N ILE A 430 20.88 -18.75 6.27
CA ILE A 430 20.58 -17.49 6.95
C ILE A 430 19.45 -16.75 6.20
N GLY A 431 19.56 -16.66 4.88
CA GLY A 431 18.54 -16.01 4.05
C GLY A 431 17.16 -16.64 4.18
N ILE A 432 17.07 -17.98 4.11
CA ILE A 432 15.81 -18.71 4.31
C ILE A 432 15.24 -18.43 5.70
N SER A 433 16.05 -18.51 6.75
CA SER A 433 15.62 -18.27 8.12
C SER A 433 15.08 -16.86 8.30
N LEU A 434 15.74 -15.86 7.70
CA LEU A 434 15.31 -14.46 7.74
C LEU A 434 13.97 -14.27 7.01
N VAL A 435 13.84 -14.79 5.78
CA VAL A 435 12.60 -14.65 4.98
C VAL A 435 11.43 -15.34 5.68
N VAL A 436 11.64 -16.56 6.20
CA VAL A 436 10.60 -17.28 6.96
C VAL A 436 10.24 -16.51 8.23
N GLY A 437 11.21 -15.96 8.96
CA GLY A 437 10.97 -15.17 10.16
C GLY A 437 10.14 -13.91 9.87
N VAL A 438 10.48 -13.17 8.83
CA VAL A 438 9.71 -11.98 8.40
C VAL A 438 8.29 -12.37 7.96
N MET A 439 8.15 -13.49 7.24
CA MET A 439 6.83 -13.95 6.78
C MET A 439 5.94 -14.40 7.95
N LEU A 440 6.49 -15.08 8.95
CA LEU A 440 5.76 -15.44 10.16
C LEU A 440 5.35 -14.20 10.94
N LEU A 441 6.26 -13.22 11.10
CA LEU A 441 5.96 -11.95 11.74
C LEU A 441 4.82 -11.21 11.03
N ALA A 442 4.87 -11.11 9.70
CA ALA A 442 3.82 -10.49 8.90
C ALA A 442 2.47 -11.19 9.04
N LEU A 443 2.48 -12.54 9.12
CA LEU A 443 1.27 -13.32 9.35
C LEU A 443 0.68 -13.09 10.75
N VAL A 444 1.53 -13.02 11.79
CA VAL A 444 1.11 -12.68 13.15
C VAL A 444 0.51 -11.28 13.20
N ASN A 445 1.14 -10.30 12.52
CA ASN A 445 0.59 -8.96 12.42
C ASN A 445 -0.78 -8.95 11.75
N ASP A 446 -0.95 -9.68 10.65
CA ASP A 446 -2.24 -9.80 9.96
C ASP A 446 -3.32 -10.40 10.87
N LEU A 447 -3.01 -11.47 11.60
CA LEU A 447 -3.94 -12.11 12.53
C LEU A 447 -4.33 -11.19 13.70
N SER A 448 -3.39 -10.36 14.17
CA SER A 448 -3.67 -9.39 15.24
C SER A 448 -4.56 -8.22 14.80
N ARG A 449 -4.77 -8.04 13.48
CA ARG A 449 -5.61 -6.99 12.87
C ARG A 449 -6.98 -7.50 12.38
N LEU A 450 -7.25 -8.82 12.52
CA LEU A 450 -8.55 -9.43 12.18
C LEU A 450 -9.56 -9.22 13.28
#